data_dab668fff07a68851025aa0d1f157840
#
_entry.id   dab668fff07a68851025aa0d1f157840
#
_cell.length_a   1.000
_cell.length_b   1.000
_cell.length_c   1.000
_cell.angle_alpha   90.00
_cell.angle_beta   90.00
_cell.angle_gamma   90.00
#
_symmetry.space_group_name_H-M   'P 1'
#
loop_
_entity.id
_entity.type
_entity.pdbx_description
1 polymer ?
#
loop_
_entity_poly.entity_id
_entity_poly.type
_entity_poly.pdbx_seq_one_letter_code
_entity_poly.pdbx_strand_id
1 'polypeptide(L)'
;PICIEALNKKDLPILKQLAEAIGSISHKVNSDQRQAIHLAAVFVNNFTNQLYRMAHEITEMNGAEFDILKPLIKETAHKIESLSPYLAQTGPALRNDKKTIKRHLKQLENEQHKAVYELLTKSIKKTHGIR
;
A
#
# COMPACT_ATOMS: atom_id res chain seq x y z
N PRO A 1 3.34 17.09 2.54
CA PRO A 1 2.99 17.47 3.92
C PRO A 1 4.18 17.30 4.86
N ILE A 2 4.23 18.14 5.92
CA ILE A 2 5.28 18.11 6.94
C ILE A 2 4.63 17.87 8.31
N CYS A 3 5.16 16.90 9.06
CA CYS A 3 4.77 16.68 10.45
C CYS A 3 5.55 17.63 11.35
N ILE A 4 4.85 18.45 12.16
CA ILE A 4 5.46 19.41 13.09
C ILE A 4 5.15 19.02 14.53
N GLU A 5 6.15 19.14 15.38
CA GLU A 5 6.08 18.99 16.84
C GLU A 5 7.04 19.96 17.50
N ALA A 6 6.66 20.53 18.64
CA ALA A 6 7.53 21.42 19.42
C ALA A 6 7.38 21.10 20.89
N LEU A 7 8.49 21.13 21.63
CA LEU A 7 8.50 21.04 23.10
C LEU A 7 7.78 22.22 23.72
N ASN A 8 8.05 23.43 23.20
CA ASN A 8 7.36 24.62 23.61
C ASN A 8 6.24 24.95 22.63
N LYS A 9 4.99 25.00 23.09
CA LYS A 9 3.82 25.32 22.26
C LYS A 9 3.93 26.66 21.51
N LYS A 10 4.71 27.61 22.01
CA LYS A 10 4.94 28.92 21.38
C LYS A 10 5.70 28.80 20.04
N ASP A 11 6.45 27.73 19.83
CA ASP A 11 7.25 27.52 18.62
C ASP A 11 6.44 26.90 17.47
N LEU A 12 5.27 26.31 17.76
CA LEU A 12 4.40 25.70 16.73
C LEU A 12 3.98 26.69 15.62
N PRO A 13 3.60 27.94 15.89
CA PRO A 13 3.28 28.92 14.84
C PRO A 13 4.47 29.18 13.91
N ILE A 14 5.68 29.23 14.45
CA ILE A 14 6.91 29.44 13.68
C ILE A 14 7.15 28.27 12.73
N LEU A 15 7.04 27.03 13.24
CA LEU A 15 7.18 25.82 12.41
C LEU A 15 6.11 25.74 11.32
N LYS A 16 4.88 26.18 11.63
CA LYS A 16 3.80 26.25 10.64
C LYS A 16 4.12 27.26 9.53
N GLN A 17 4.53 28.48 9.89
CA GLN A 17 4.94 29.49 8.92
C GLN A 17 6.10 29.03 8.05
N LEU A 18 7.08 28.34 8.62
CA LEU A 18 8.20 27.76 7.87
C LEU A 18 7.73 26.72 6.86
N ALA A 19 6.81 25.82 7.26
CA ALA A 19 6.22 24.84 6.34
C ALA A 19 5.45 25.51 5.20
N GLU A 20 4.67 26.55 5.50
CA GLU A 20 3.93 27.35 4.51
C GLU A 20 4.89 28.08 3.54
N ALA A 21 5.99 28.65 4.07
CA ALA A 21 6.99 29.36 3.26
C ALA A 21 7.67 28.47 2.21
N ILE A 22 7.77 27.17 2.46
CA ILE A 22 8.30 26.19 1.49
C ILE A 22 7.20 25.49 0.68
N GLY A 23 5.98 26.03 0.68
CA GLY A 23 4.84 25.53 -0.09
C GLY A 23 4.26 24.19 0.40
N SER A 24 4.43 23.84 1.69
CA SER A 24 3.98 22.58 2.24
C SER A 24 2.87 22.74 3.28
N ILE A 25 1.94 21.75 3.31
CA ILE A 25 0.92 21.65 4.35
C ILE A 25 1.54 21.03 5.60
N SER A 26 1.37 21.67 6.76
CA SER A 26 1.83 21.14 8.04
C SER A 26 0.73 20.41 8.81
N HIS A 27 1.12 19.30 9.43
CA HIS A 27 0.27 18.52 10.33
C HIS A 27 0.93 18.46 11.71
N LYS A 28 0.21 18.91 12.74
CA LYS A 28 0.68 18.79 14.12
C LYS A 28 0.50 17.31 14.55
N VAL A 29 1.59 16.66 14.90
CA VAL A 29 1.61 15.28 15.40
C VAL A 29 2.57 15.18 16.59
N ASN A 30 2.30 14.27 17.52
CA ASN A 30 3.26 13.92 18.56
C ASN A 30 4.22 12.82 18.07
N SER A 31 5.23 12.52 18.88
CA SER A 31 6.25 11.51 18.56
C SER A 31 5.68 10.12 18.30
N ASP A 32 4.68 9.67 19.09
CA ASP A 32 4.04 8.37 18.91
C ASP A 32 3.24 8.32 17.60
N GLN A 33 2.50 9.37 17.31
CA GLN A 33 1.77 9.50 16.04
C GLN A 33 2.73 9.50 14.84
N ARG A 34 3.89 10.15 14.95
CA ARG A 34 4.90 10.16 13.89
C ARG A 34 5.47 8.78 13.64
N GLN A 35 5.75 8.00 14.69
CA GLN A 35 6.19 6.61 14.56
C GLN A 35 5.12 5.75 13.87
N ALA A 36 3.85 5.89 14.27
CA ALA A 36 2.75 5.17 13.62
C ALA A 36 2.57 5.55 12.15
N ILE A 37 2.65 6.84 11.81
CA ILE A 37 2.60 7.34 10.44
C ILE A 37 3.77 6.78 9.62
N HIS A 38 4.98 6.76 10.18
CA HIS A 38 6.14 6.19 9.51
C HIS A 38 5.95 4.69 9.22
N LEU A 39 5.48 3.92 10.21
CA LEU A 39 5.18 2.50 10.01
C LEU A 39 4.11 2.30 8.90
N ALA A 40 3.04 3.10 8.91
CA ALA A 40 2.01 3.05 7.87
C ALA A 40 2.58 3.41 6.49
N ALA A 41 3.49 4.38 6.41
CA ALA A 41 4.16 4.78 5.17
C ALA A 41 5.01 3.65 4.58
N VAL A 42 5.62 2.79 5.39
CA VAL A 42 6.32 1.58 4.93
C VAL A 42 5.37 0.65 4.17
N PHE A 43 4.15 0.44 4.68
CA PHE A 43 3.12 -0.35 3.96
C PHE A 43 2.71 0.31 2.66
N VAL A 44 2.41 1.61 2.69
CA VAL A 44 1.91 2.35 1.53
C VAL A 44 2.97 2.48 0.42
N ASN A 45 4.23 2.64 0.77
CA ASN A 45 5.30 2.90 -0.19
C ASN A 45 6.22 1.69 -0.39
N ASN A 46 6.95 1.28 0.64
CA ASN A 46 8.02 0.29 0.49
C ASN A 46 7.48 -1.10 0.13
N PHE A 47 6.46 -1.57 0.85
CA PHE A 47 5.88 -2.89 0.56
C PHE A 47 5.10 -2.89 -0.76
N THR A 48 4.40 -1.80 -1.07
CA THR A 48 3.73 -1.64 -2.36
C THR A 48 4.74 -1.68 -3.52
N ASN A 49 5.87 -0.98 -3.41
CA ASN A 49 6.92 -1.05 -4.41
C ASN A 49 7.50 -2.46 -4.57
N GLN A 50 7.67 -3.21 -3.47
CA GLN A 50 8.08 -4.60 -3.51
C GLN A 50 7.06 -5.49 -4.25
N LEU A 51 5.76 -5.25 -4.08
CA LEU A 51 4.72 -5.95 -4.85
C LEU A 51 4.77 -5.61 -6.35
N TYR A 52 5.10 -4.36 -6.71
CA TYR A 52 5.32 -3.99 -8.12
C TYR A 52 6.52 -4.72 -8.71
N ARG A 53 7.62 -4.86 -7.94
CA ARG A 53 8.79 -5.63 -8.37
C ARG A 53 8.42 -7.10 -8.64
N MET A 54 7.67 -7.73 -7.73
CA MET A 54 7.19 -9.10 -7.93
C MET A 54 6.29 -9.22 -9.17
N ALA A 55 5.40 -8.27 -9.39
CA ALA A 55 4.55 -8.26 -10.59
C ALA A 55 5.38 -8.08 -11.87
N HIS A 56 6.41 -7.24 -11.85
CA HIS A 56 7.36 -7.07 -12.96
C HIS A 56 8.07 -8.39 -13.29
N GLU A 57 8.63 -9.06 -12.29
CA GLU A 57 9.30 -10.37 -12.48
C GLU A 57 8.36 -11.43 -13.06
N ILE A 58 7.10 -11.48 -12.58
CA ILE A 58 6.09 -12.42 -13.11
C ILE A 58 5.78 -12.12 -14.58
N THR A 59 5.62 -10.85 -14.96
CA THR A 59 5.35 -10.49 -16.37
C THR A 59 6.54 -10.81 -17.26
N GLU A 60 7.75 -10.45 -16.85
CA GLU A 60 8.98 -10.68 -17.59
C GLU A 60 9.25 -12.17 -17.84
N MET A 61 9.12 -13.00 -16.80
CA MET A 61 9.27 -14.46 -16.91
C MET A 61 8.26 -15.10 -17.88
N ASN A 62 7.13 -14.47 -18.13
CA ASN A 62 6.10 -14.93 -19.06
C ASN A 62 6.08 -14.17 -20.40
N GLY A 63 7.12 -13.39 -20.71
CA GLY A 63 7.26 -12.69 -21.98
C GLY A 63 6.25 -11.55 -22.17
N ALA A 64 5.70 -11.00 -21.09
CA ALA A 64 4.77 -9.88 -21.13
C ALA A 64 5.44 -8.60 -20.62
N GLU A 65 5.07 -7.45 -21.20
CA GLU A 65 5.57 -6.15 -20.76
C GLU A 65 4.86 -5.70 -19.49
N PHE A 66 5.62 -5.32 -18.46
CA PHE A 66 5.06 -4.78 -17.20
C PHE A 66 4.23 -3.52 -17.41
N ASP A 67 4.53 -2.75 -18.44
CA ASP A 67 3.88 -1.48 -18.75
C ASP A 67 2.36 -1.59 -18.94
N ILE A 68 1.88 -2.76 -19.34
CA ILE A 68 0.44 -3.04 -19.44
C ILE A 68 -0.28 -2.94 -18.08
N LEU A 69 0.45 -3.07 -16.97
CA LEU A 69 -0.10 -2.96 -15.62
C LEU A 69 -0.09 -1.53 -15.05
N LYS A 70 0.62 -0.58 -15.68
CA LYS A 70 0.72 0.81 -15.19
C LYS A 70 -0.65 1.51 -15.05
N PRO A 71 -1.62 1.34 -15.96
CA PRO A 71 -2.97 1.89 -15.78
C PRO A 71 -3.67 1.32 -14.55
N LEU A 72 -3.52 0.01 -14.27
CA LEU A 72 -4.12 -0.64 -13.10
C LEU A 72 -3.50 -0.15 -11.79
N ILE A 73 -2.19 0.14 -11.78
CA ILE A 73 -1.50 0.73 -10.63
C ILE A 73 -2.09 2.10 -10.30
N LYS A 74 -2.25 2.95 -11.31
CA LYS A 74 -2.85 4.29 -11.16
C LYS A 74 -4.29 4.21 -10.67
N GLU A 75 -5.09 3.32 -11.25
CA GLU A 75 -6.48 3.09 -10.86
C GLU A 75 -6.59 2.63 -9.40
N THR A 76 -5.72 1.72 -8.97
CA THR A 76 -5.69 1.22 -7.59
C THR A 76 -5.36 2.33 -6.60
N ALA A 77 -4.41 3.20 -6.92
CA ALA A 77 -4.07 4.36 -6.10
C ALA A 77 -5.18 5.41 -6.10
N HIS A 78 -5.80 5.68 -7.25
CA HIS A 78 -6.87 6.68 -7.37
C HIS A 78 -8.15 6.29 -6.61
N LYS A 79 -8.49 4.99 -6.57
CA LYS A 79 -9.68 4.51 -5.84
C LYS A 79 -9.70 4.88 -4.37
N ILE A 80 -8.55 4.89 -3.70
CA ILE A 80 -8.48 5.21 -2.27
C ILE A 80 -8.62 6.70 -1.97
N GLU A 81 -8.67 7.57 -2.98
CA GLU A 81 -9.00 9.00 -2.80
C GLU A 81 -10.50 9.18 -2.49
N SER A 82 -11.35 8.29 -3.01
CA SER A 82 -12.82 8.36 -2.85
C SER A 82 -13.43 7.23 -2.03
N LEU A 83 -12.74 6.09 -1.93
CA LEU A 83 -13.21 4.92 -1.19
C LEU A 83 -12.23 4.57 -0.07
N SER A 84 -12.74 4.08 1.04
CA SER A 84 -11.85 3.49 2.05
C SER A 84 -11.13 2.26 1.46
N PRO A 85 -9.89 1.94 1.91
CA PRO A 85 -9.17 0.74 1.45
C PRO A 85 -9.96 -0.56 1.64
N TYR A 86 -10.82 -0.61 2.65
CA TYR A 86 -11.72 -1.74 2.89
C TYR A 86 -12.74 -1.92 1.75
N LEU A 87 -13.38 -0.84 1.32
CA LEU A 87 -14.38 -0.85 0.24
C LEU A 87 -13.76 -0.97 -1.14
N ALA A 88 -12.54 -0.48 -1.31
CA ALA A 88 -11.79 -0.56 -2.57
C ALA A 88 -11.24 -1.96 -2.85
N GLN A 89 -11.25 -2.88 -1.86
CA GLN A 89 -10.70 -4.23 -2.02
C GLN A 89 -11.44 -5.00 -3.12
N THR A 90 -10.68 -5.68 -3.96
CA THR A 90 -11.17 -6.55 -5.05
C THR A 90 -10.34 -7.85 -5.10
N GLY A 91 -10.62 -8.70 -6.07
CA GLY A 91 -9.78 -9.85 -6.39
C GLY A 91 -10.35 -11.20 -5.95
N PRO A 92 -9.65 -12.31 -6.29
CA PRO A 92 -10.14 -13.67 -6.04
C PRO A 92 -10.24 -14.01 -4.55
N ALA A 93 -9.41 -13.42 -3.70
CA ALA A 93 -9.48 -13.63 -2.25
C ALA A 93 -10.81 -13.09 -1.67
N LEU A 94 -11.21 -11.86 -2.06
CA LEU A 94 -12.48 -11.27 -1.63
C LEU A 94 -13.70 -12.07 -2.12
N ARG A 95 -13.67 -12.56 -3.36
CA ARG A 95 -14.75 -13.36 -3.96
C ARG A 95 -14.72 -14.85 -3.55
N ASN A 96 -13.79 -15.26 -2.69
CA ASN A 96 -13.56 -16.66 -2.31
C ASN A 96 -13.35 -17.61 -3.50
N ASP A 97 -12.75 -17.13 -4.58
CA ASP A 97 -12.48 -17.91 -5.80
C ASP A 97 -11.30 -18.86 -5.60
N LYS A 98 -11.58 -19.99 -4.95
CA LYS A 98 -10.59 -21.01 -4.63
C LYS A 98 -9.93 -21.60 -5.89
N LYS A 99 -10.68 -21.68 -7.02
CA LYS A 99 -10.15 -22.19 -8.29
C LYS A 99 -9.06 -21.30 -8.86
N THR A 100 -9.32 -20.01 -8.93
CA THR A 100 -8.35 -19.02 -9.40
C THR A 100 -7.13 -18.94 -8.46
N ILE A 101 -7.34 -18.90 -7.14
CA ILE A 101 -6.24 -18.90 -6.16
C ILE A 101 -5.33 -20.11 -6.36
N LYS A 102 -5.90 -21.33 -6.47
CA LYS A 102 -5.13 -22.56 -6.69
C LYS A 102 -4.36 -22.54 -8.02
N ARG A 103 -4.94 -21.99 -9.08
CA ARG A 103 -4.28 -21.81 -10.38
C ARG A 103 -3.09 -20.86 -10.28
N HIS A 104 -3.26 -19.70 -9.64
CA HIS A 104 -2.18 -18.73 -9.46
C HIS A 104 -1.01 -19.30 -8.67
N LEU A 105 -1.28 -20.01 -7.56
CA LEU A 105 -0.23 -20.66 -6.77
C LEU A 105 0.55 -21.73 -7.55
N LYS A 106 -0.09 -22.41 -8.51
CA LYS A 106 0.61 -23.34 -9.41
C LYS A 106 1.48 -22.65 -10.46
N GLN A 107 1.10 -21.46 -10.90
CA GLN A 107 1.83 -20.67 -11.89
C GLN A 107 3.03 -19.95 -11.30
N LEU A 108 3.03 -19.69 -9.99
CA LEU A 108 4.16 -19.05 -9.31
C LEU A 108 5.27 -20.09 -9.11
N GLU A 109 6.44 -19.83 -9.70
CA GLU A 109 7.63 -20.67 -9.53
C GLU A 109 8.47 -20.26 -8.32
N ASN A 110 8.51 -18.95 -8.05
CA ASN A 110 9.28 -18.39 -6.94
C ASN A 110 8.56 -18.61 -5.60
N GLU A 111 9.21 -19.34 -4.68
CA GLU A 111 8.64 -19.68 -3.36
C GLU A 111 8.36 -18.44 -2.49
N GLN A 112 9.17 -17.39 -2.61
CA GLN A 112 8.91 -16.13 -1.90
C GLN A 112 7.62 -15.45 -2.42
N HIS A 113 7.40 -15.47 -3.74
CA HIS A 113 6.17 -14.94 -4.33
C HIS A 113 4.94 -15.74 -3.89
N LYS A 114 5.04 -17.08 -3.82
CA LYS A 114 3.97 -17.93 -3.26
C LYS A 114 3.65 -17.57 -1.82
N ALA A 115 4.67 -17.46 -0.97
CA ALA A 115 4.50 -17.13 0.44
C ALA A 115 3.80 -15.77 0.63
N VAL A 116 4.21 -14.74 -0.11
CA VAL A 116 3.57 -13.41 -0.08
C VAL A 116 2.13 -13.49 -0.59
N TYR A 117 1.89 -14.19 -1.70
CA TYR A 117 0.54 -14.38 -2.26
C TYR A 117 -0.41 -15.06 -1.26
N GLU A 118 0.04 -16.12 -0.59
CA GLU A 118 -0.75 -16.82 0.44
C GLU A 118 -1.01 -15.95 1.66
N LEU A 119 0.01 -15.22 2.15
CA LEU A 119 -0.12 -14.34 3.29
C LEU A 119 -1.16 -13.25 3.04
N LEU A 120 -1.07 -12.56 1.90
CA LEU A 120 -2.01 -11.51 1.52
C LEU A 120 -3.42 -12.06 1.26
N THR A 121 -3.53 -13.24 0.63
CA THR A 121 -4.82 -13.93 0.45
C THR A 121 -5.49 -14.22 1.79
N LYS A 122 -4.75 -14.77 2.75
CA LYS A 122 -5.25 -15.03 4.12
C LYS A 122 -5.65 -13.74 4.84
N SER A 123 -4.83 -12.69 4.71
CA SER A 123 -5.10 -11.39 5.31
C SER A 123 -6.41 -10.78 4.78
N ILE A 124 -6.60 -10.74 3.45
CA ILE A 124 -7.81 -10.21 2.82
C ILE A 124 -9.03 -11.00 3.29
N LYS A 125 -8.97 -12.33 3.25
CA LYS A 125 -10.08 -13.20 3.70
C LYS A 125 -10.45 -12.92 5.15
N LYS A 126 -9.45 -12.83 6.05
CA LYS A 126 -9.68 -12.53 7.47
C LYS A 126 -10.34 -11.17 7.65
N THR A 127 -9.86 -10.13 6.97
CA THR A 127 -10.39 -8.77 7.05
C THR A 127 -11.87 -8.70 6.62
N HIS A 128 -12.24 -9.48 5.61
CA HIS A 128 -13.60 -9.47 5.05
C HIS A 128 -14.49 -10.62 5.55
N GLY A 129 -14.09 -11.35 6.60
CA GLY A 129 -14.88 -12.42 7.21
C GLY A 129 -15.13 -13.64 6.29
N ILE A 130 -14.25 -13.88 5.32
CA ILE A 130 -14.38 -14.96 4.33
C ILE A 130 -13.71 -16.23 4.88
N ARG A 131 -14.47 -17.33 4.90
CA ARG A 131 -14.02 -18.65 5.37
C ARG A 131 -13.54 -19.54 4.21
#